data_b5ce2f3b7be43f3db4ccb849e10d9518
#
_entry.id   b5ce2f3b7be43f3db4ccb849e10d9518
#
_cell.length_a   1.000
_cell.length_b   1.000
_cell.length_c   1.000
_cell.angle_alpha   90.00
_cell.angle_beta   90.00
_cell.angle_gamma   90.00
#
_symmetry.space_group_name_H-M   'P 1'
#
loop_
_entity.id
_entity.type
_entity.pdbx_description
1 polymer ?
#
loop_
_entity_poly.entity_id
_entity_poly.type
_entity_poly.pdbx_seq_one_letter_code
_entity_poly.pdbx_strand_id
1 'polypeptide(L)'
;IATRCGQDSDCNPASAGGILGAMLGYSKIPEKWMRNLREVEDMEFAYTDISLNRTYKMSFDQALEVIRRNGGSAGETDVTIACQQPVPVRFEQSFEGHYPTERRAIHQSLPEAGVIEFDGIGAVLTGALRCPDESYVAEVTFSIDGQPVERVKLPALYRTRRHELFWRYRLPSGPHRITAEWHNPRKDASLQIRDLLVYGSTPQAAGN
;
A
#
# COMPACT_ATOMS: atom_id res chain seq x y z
N ILE A 1 -16.23 11.42 23.76
CA ILE A 1 -15.47 12.66 23.51
C ILE A 1 -15.08 12.76 22.04
N ALA A 2 -14.39 11.77 21.46
CA ALA A 2 -13.91 11.82 20.09
C ALA A 2 -14.98 12.21 19.05
N THR A 3 -16.18 11.61 19.13
CA THR A 3 -17.31 11.97 18.27
C THR A 3 -17.78 13.42 18.45
N ARG A 4 -17.74 13.93 19.70
CA ARG A 4 -18.24 15.28 20.03
C ARG A 4 -17.24 16.39 19.72
N CYS A 5 -15.98 16.06 19.49
CA CYS A 5 -14.96 17.04 19.11
C CYS A 5 -15.18 17.59 17.69
N GLY A 6 -16.05 16.98 16.91
CA GLY A 6 -16.35 17.40 15.54
C GLY A 6 -15.23 17.08 14.56
N GLN A 7 -15.31 17.66 13.39
CA GLN A 7 -14.41 17.57 12.26
C GLN A 7 -14.34 16.19 11.60
N ASP A 8 -13.92 15.15 12.31
CA ASP A 8 -13.94 13.76 11.86
C ASP A 8 -14.64 12.92 12.94
N SER A 9 -15.95 12.76 12.79
CA SER A 9 -16.80 12.14 13.82
C SER A 9 -17.02 10.63 13.61
N ASP A 10 -16.37 10.02 12.63
CA ASP A 10 -16.39 8.60 12.32
C ASP A 10 -15.01 7.94 12.46
N CYS A 11 -13.97 8.42 11.76
CA CYS A 11 -12.64 7.82 11.83
C CYS A 11 -11.99 7.99 13.21
N ASN A 12 -12.06 9.18 13.80
CA ASN A 12 -11.45 9.43 15.11
C ASN A 12 -12.06 8.57 16.23
N PRO A 13 -13.40 8.49 16.38
CA PRO A 13 -13.98 7.57 17.36
C PRO A 13 -13.75 6.10 17.04
N ALA A 14 -13.68 5.67 15.76
CA ALA A 14 -13.33 4.32 15.38
C ALA A 14 -11.91 3.96 15.84
N SER A 15 -10.93 4.83 15.61
CA SER A 15 -9.55 4.64 16.05
C SER A 15 -9.44 4.59 17.58
N ALA A 16 -10.09 5.52 18.29
CA ALA A 16 -10.10 5.54 19.74
C ALA A 16 -10.79 4.28 20.32
N GLY A 17 -11.89 3.85 19.71
CA GLY A 17 -12.63 2.65 20.09
C GLY A 17 -11.81 1.37 19.87
N GLY A 18 -11.08 1.28 18.75
CA GLY A 18 -10.18 0.18 18.44
C GLY A 18 -9.05 0.04 19.46
N ILE A 19 -8.39 1.16 19.81
CA ILE A 19 -7.32 1.17 20.84
C ILE A 19 -7.87 0.73 22.20
N LEU A 20 -8.99 1.30 22.64
CA LEU A 20 -9.60 0.94 23.92
C LEU A 20 -10.09 -0.51 23.94
N GLY A 21 -10.67 -0.99 22.84
CA GLY A 21 -11.09 -2.38 22.70
C GLY A 21 -9.92 -3.37 22.79
N ALA A 22 -8.79 -3.04 22.15
CA ALA A 22 -7.58 -3.84 22.25
C ALA A 22 -6.99 -3.87 23.67
N MET A 23 -7.03 -2.74 24.39
CA MET A 23 -6.57 -2.65 25.77
C MET A 23 -7.46 -3.44 26.75
N LEU A 24 -8.78 -3.41 26.56
CA LEU A 24 -9.73 -4.06 27.45
C LEU A 24 -9.87 -5.56 27.17
N GLY A 25 -9.75 -5.95 25.93
CA GLY A 25 -10.17 -7.25 25.40
C GLY A 25 -11.69 -7.31 25.18
N TYR A 26 -12.12 -8.12 24.19
CA TYR A 26 -13.50 -8.19 23.77
C TYR A 26 -14.49 -8.45 24.92
N SER A 27 -14.19 -9.38 25.81
CA SER A 27 -15.05 -9.76 26.93
C SER A 27 -15.26 -8.68 27.99
N LYS A 28 -14.42 -7.63 27.98
CA LYS A 28 -14.49 -6.52 28.94
C LYS A 28 -15.05 -5.23 28.33
N ILE A 29 -15.43 -5.26 27.06
CA ILE A 29 -16.09 -4.10 26.44
C ILE A 29 -17.47 -3.95 27.11
N PRO A 30 -17.82 -2.76 27.67
CA PRO A 30 -19.10 -2.59 28.33
C PRO A 30 -20.28 -2.80 27.39
N GLU A 31 -21.32 -3.53 27.85
CA GLU A 31 -22.50 -3.92 27.06
C GLU A 31 -23.18 -2.75 26.34
N LYS A 32 -23.18 -1.56 26.95
CA LYS A 32 -23.74 -0.36 26.32
C LYS A 32 -23.12 -0.02 24.95
N TRP A 33 -21.88 -0.46 24.71
CA TRP A 33 -21.16 -0.26 23.43
C TRP A 33 -21.34 -1.45 22.47
N MET A 34 -21.79 -2.59 23.00
CA MET A 34 -22.07 -3.80 22.23
C MET A 34 -23.54 -3.90 21.82
N ARG A 35 -24.38 -2.94 22.29
CA ARG A 35 -25.80 -2.92 22.00
C ARG A 35 -26.04 -2.93 20.49
N ASN A 36 -26.91 -3.81 20.02
CA ASN A 36 -27.30 -4.04 18.64
C ASN A 36 -26.17 -4.57 17.74
N LEU A 37 -24.90 -4.65 18.23
CA LEU A 37 -23.82 -5.21 17.43
C LEU A 37 -24.04 -6.71 17.17
N ARG A 38 -24.44 -7.46 18.21
CA ARG A 38 -24.67 -8.90 18.12
C ARG A 38 -25.77 -9.29 17.12
N GLU A 39 -26.72 -8.40 16.88
CA GLU A 39 -27.78 -8.61 15.91
C GLU A 39 -27.32 -8.52 14.46
N VAL A 40 -26.17 -7.88 14.23
CA VAL A 40 -25.63 -7.61 12.90
C VAL A 40 -24.25 -8.27 12.64
N GLU A 41 -23.70 -8.98 13.62
CA GLU A 41 -22.37 -9.60 13.50
C GLU A 41 -22.26 -10.63 12.37
N ASP A 42 -23.36 -11.29 12.02
CA ASP A 42 -23.42 -12.26 10.92
C ASP A 42 -23.91 -11.66 9.59
N MET A 43 -24.30 -10.38 9.59
CA MET A 43 -24.69 -9.72 8.35
C MET A 43 -23.44 -9.45 7.48
N GLU A 44 -23.51 -9.86 6.22
CA GLU A 44 -22.47 -9.61 5.26
C GLU A 44 -22.39 -8.11 4.90
N PHE A 45 -21.16 -7.61 4.77
CA PHE A 45 -20.92 -6.26 4.24
C PHE A 45 -21.32 -6.18 2.78
N ALA A 46 -21.80 -5.03 2.36
CA ALA A 46 -22.19 -4.80 0.98
C ALA A 46 -21.11 -5.23 -0.01
N TYR A 47 -21.51 -5.99 -1.02
CA TYR A 47 -20.65 -6.49 -2.10
C TYR A 47 -19.56 -7.49 -1.68
N THR A 48 -19.69 -8.12 -0.52
CA THR A 48 -18.76 -9.13 -0.03
C THR A 48 -19.54 -10.33 0.57
N ASP A 49 -18.82 -11.42 0.84
CA ASP A 49 -19.29 -12.58 1.62
C ASP A 49 -18.70 -12.55 3.05
N ILE A 50 -18.30 -11.38 3.54
CA ILE A 50 -17.63 -11.19 4.82
C ILE A 50 -18.57 -10.50 5.80
N SER A 51 -18.69 -11.06 7.01
CA SER A 51 -19.39 -10.50 8.17
C SER A 51 -18.39 -10.09 9.26
N LEU A 52 -18.85 -9.43 10.32
CA LEU A 52 -18.00 -9.12 11.49
C LEU A 52 -17.46 -10.41 12.11
N ASN A 53 -18.28 -11.43 12.33
CA ASN A 53 -17.82 -12.70 12.90
C ASN A 53 -16.76 -13.38 12.02
N ARG A 54 -16.93 -13.34 10.70
CA ARG A 54 -15.91 -13.83 9.77
C ARG A 54 -14.62 -13.00 9.85
N THR A 55 -14.74 -11.68 9.96
CA THR A 55 -13.57 -10.78 10.13
C THR A 55 -12.82 -11.08 11.42
N TYR A 56 -13.50 -11.31 12.54
CA TYR A 56 -12.87 -11.68 13.81
C TYR A 56 -12.07 -12.97 13.68
N LYS A 57 -12.67 -13.99 13.06
CA LYS A 57 -11.97 -15.27 12.84
C LYS A 57 -10.75 -15.11 11.94
N MET A 58 -10.90 -14.43 10.81
CA MET A 58 -9.77 -14.19 9.88
C MET A 58 -8.63 -13.43 10.56
N SER A 59 -8.94 -12.37 11.31
CA SER A 59 -7.95 -11.57 12.03
C SER A 59 -7.24 -12.40 13.09
N PHE A 60 -7.95 -13.26 13.80
CA PHE A 60 -7.37 -14.14 14.78
C PHE A 60 -6.42 -15.17 14.15
N ASP A 61 -6.87 -15.83 13.07
CA ASP A 61 -6.06 -16.80 12.34
C ASP A 61 -4.76 -16.14 11.81
N GLN A 62 -4.86 -14.93 11.25
CA GLN A 62 -3.70 -14.15 10.80
C GLN A 62 -2.76 -13.78 11.95
N ALA A 63 -3.29 -13.39 13.11
CA ALA A 63 -2.47 -13.09 14.28
C ALA A 63 -1.67 -14.31 14.73
N LEU A 64 -2.27 -15.50 14.77
CA LEU A 64 -1.57 -16.75 15.11
C LEU A 64 -0.47 -17.08 14.07
N GLU A 65 -0.72 -16.82 12.80
CA GLU A 65 0.28 -17.02 11.76
C GLU A 65 1.47 -16.06 11.91
N VAL A 66 1.21 -14.78 12.18
CA VAL A 66 2.27 -13.78 12.45
C VAL A 66 3.10 -14.18 13.66
N ILE A 67 2.48 -14.66 14.74
CA ILE A 67 3.19 -15.15 15.93
C ILE A 67 4.14 -16.29 15.56
N ARG A 68 3.67 -17.29 14.80
CA ARG A 68 4.50 -18.43 14.39
C ARG A 68 5.65 -18.01 13.48
N ARG A 69 5.40 -17.13 12.51
CA ARG A 69 6.43 -16.61 11.58
C ARG A 69 7.54 -15.84 12.30
N ASN A 70 7.24 -15.24 13.42
CA ASN A 70 8.20 -14.46 14.20
C ASN A 70 8.81 -15.23 15.41
N GLY A 71 8.83 -16.57 15.33
CA GLY A 71 9.51 -17.41 16.32
C GLY A 71 8.70 -17.69 17.59
N GLY A 72 7.43 -17.33 17.61
CA GLY A 72 6.50 -17.71 18.65
C GLY A 72 5.81 -19.05 18.37
N SER A 73 4.91 -19.46 19.26
CA SER A 73 4.08 -20.66 19.10
C SER A 73 2.64 -20.40 19.49
N ALA A 74 1.73 -21.18 18.94
CA ALA A 74 0.31 -21.14 19.27
C ALA A 74 -0.16 -22.56 19.58
N GLY A 75 -0.60 -22.78 20.83
CA GLY A 75 -1.27 -23.97 21.32
C GLY A 75 -2.80 -23.85 21.19
N GLU A 76 -3.54 -24.75 21.84
CA GLU A 76 -5.01 -24.73 21.82
C GLU A 76 -5.58 -23.61 22.69
N THR A 77 -4.95 -23.30 23.82
CA THR A 77 -5.46 -22.36 24.82
C THR A 77 -4.52 -21.19 25.10
N ASP A 78 -3.30 -21.24 24.60
CA ASP A 78 -2.24 -20.27 24.88
C ASP A 78 -1.38 -19.97 23.67
N VAL A 79 -0.72 -18.84 23.70
CA VAL A 79 0.28 -18.43 22.72
C VAL A 79 1.55 -17.97 23.42
N THR A 80 2.69 -18.29 22.83
CA THR A 80 3.99 -17.75 23.23
C THR A 80 4.45 -16.76 22.18
N ILE A 81 4.66 -15.51 22.57
CA ILE A 81 5.13 -14.44 21.67
C ILE A 81 6.62 -14.25 21.91
N ALA A 82 7.43 -14.41 20.86
CA ALA A 82 8.85 -14.06 20.93
C ALA A 82 9.00 -12.54 21.00
N CYS A 83 9.69 -12.04 22.02
CA CYS A 83 9.98 -10.62 22.14
C CYS A 83 10.89 -10.16 21.01
N GLN A 84 10.42 -9.21 20.23
CA GLN A 84 11.19 -8.60 19.16
C GLN A 84 11.99 -7.43 19.71
N GLN A 85 13.20 -7.24 19.19
CA GLN A 85 14.00 -6.03 19.44
C GLN A 85 13.86 -5.12 18.22
N PRO A 86 13.08 -4.03 18.28
CA PRO A 86 12.91 -3.15 17.16
C PRO A 86 14.23 -2.47 16.78
N VAL A 87 14.58 -2.53 15.51
CA VAL A 87 15.74 -1.84 14.95
C VAL A 87 15.25 -0.65 14.15
N PRO A 88 15.72 0.58 14.43
CA PRO A 88 15.38 1.73 13.61
C PRO A 88 15.81 1.52 12.16
N VAL A 89 14.89 1.68 11.23
CA VAL A 89 15.15 1.60 9.79
C VAL A 89 14.69 2.89 9.14
N ARG A 90 15.32 3.25 8.03
CA ARG A 90 14.97 4.47 7.29
C ARG A 90 13.55 4.40 6.72
N PHE A 91 13.17 3.25 6.22
CA PHE A 91 11.84 2.95 5.69
C PHE A 91 11.38 1.58 6.16
N GLU A 92 10.10 1.46 6.46
CA GLU A 92 9.49 0.17 6.81
C GLU A 92 9.41 -0.75 5.58
N GLN A 93 9.34 -2.06 5.84
CA GLN A 93 9.07 -3.04 4.81
C GLN A 93 7.69 -2.81 4.20
N SER A 94 7.61 -2.70 2.87
CA SER A 94 6.35 -2.53 2.17
C SER A 94 5.60 -3.85 2.02
N PHE A 95 6.33 -4.93 1.72
CA PHE A 95 5.85 -6.32 1.67
C PHE A 95 7.04 -7.27 1.75
N GLU A 96 6.78 -8.57 1.92
CA GLU A 96 7.83 -9.55 2.20
C GLU A 96 9.02 -9.47 1.23
N GLY A 97 10.21 -9.27 1.80
CA GLY A 97 11.48 -9.14 1.06
C GLY A 97 11.64 -7.84 0.27
N HIS A 98 10.77 -6.85 0.45
CA HIS A 98 10.85 -5.57 -0.30
C HIS A 98 10.83 -4.38 0.65
N TYR A 99 11.98 -3.72 0.74
CA TYR A 99 12.20 -2.52 1.54
C TYR A 99 12.41 -1.33 0.62
N PRO A 100 11.69 -0.21 0.78
CA PRO A 100 12.03 1.02 0.08
C PRO A 100 13.45 1.44 0.46
N THR A 101 14.30 1.65 -0.54
CA THR A 101 15.70 2.07 -0.32
C THR A 101 15.94 3.49 -0.76
N GLU A 102 15.22 3.94 -1.78
CA GLU A 102 15.36 5.27 -2.34
C GLU A 102 13.99 5.85 -2.70
N ARG A 103 13.80 7.14 -2.47
CA ARG A 103 12.78 7.95 -3.11
C ARG A 103 13.47 9.14 -3.77
N ARG A 104 13.43 9.17 -5.09
CA ARG A 104 14.06 10.21 -5.91
C ARG A 104 13.00 11.02 -6.64
N ALA A 105 13.00 12.33 -6.43
CA ALA A 105 12.18 13.25 -7.18
C ALA A 105 12.73 13.39 -8.62
N ILE A 106 11.87 13.18 -9.61
CA ILE A 106 12.20 13.33 -11.04
C ILE A 106 11.62 14.65 -11.55
N HIS A 107 10.33 14.89 -11.35
CA HIS A 107 9.60 16.11 -11.75
C HIS A 107 9.80 16.51 -13.22
N GLN A 108 9.75 15.54 -14.12
CA GLN A 108 9.92 15.73 -15.57
C GLN A 108 8.74 15.15 -16.33
N SER A 109 8.49 15.65 -17.53
CA SER A 109 7.57 14.99 -18.45
C SER A 109 8.16 13.66 -18.92
N LEU A 110 7.31 12.70 -19.27
CA LEU A 110 7.75 11.39 -19.75
C LEU A 110 8.78 11.47 -20.89
N PRO A 111 8.60 12.31 -21.93
CA PRO A 111 9.61 12.46 -22.97
C PRO A 111 10.95 13.03 -22.49
N GLU A 112 10.94 13.94 -21.51
CA GLU A 112 12.17 14.56 -20.98
C GLU A 112 12.94 13.64 -20.06
N ALA A 113 12.23 12.76 -19.32
CA ALA A 113 12.87 11.83 -18.39
C ALA A 113 13.75 10.78 -19.10
N GLY A 114 13.42 10.45 -20.35
CA GLY A 114 14.24 9.53 -21.16
C GLY A 114 14.43 8.17 -20.51
N VAL A 115 15.68 7.84 -20.19
CA VAL A 115 16.04 6.60 -19.47
C VAL A 115 16.14 6.90 -17.99
N ILE A 116 15.41 6.13 -17.17
CA ILE A 116 15.43 6.24 -15.71
C ILE A 116 16.19 5.04 -15.16
N GLU A 117 17.36 5.28 -14.61
CA GLU A 117 18.22 4.25 -14.03
C GLU A 117 17.97 4.12 -12.52
N PHE A 118 18.06 2.88 -12.01
CA PHE A 118 18.01 2.58 -10.58
C PHE A 118 18.77 1.29 -10.26
N ASP A 119 19.13 1.10 -9.00
CA ASP A 119 19.76 -0.11 -8.50
C ASP A 119 18.88 -0.74 -7.41
N GLY A 120 18.41 -1.97 -7.62
CA GLY A 120 17.49 -2.61 -6.68
C GLY A 120 16.82 -3.86 -7.24
N ILE A 121 15.78 -4.32 -6.55
CA ILE A 121 14.97 -5.48 -6.94
C ILE A 121 13.56 -5.11 -7.40
N GLY A 122 13.28 -3.82 -7.48
CA GLY A 122 11.98 -3.31 -7.93
C GLY A 122 11.90 -1.80 -7.89
N ALA A 123 10.96 -1.27 -8.64
CA ALA A 123 10.73 0.17 -8.71
C ALA A 123 9.25 0.51 -8.94
N VAL A 124 8.86 1.69 -8.48
CA VAL A 124 7.56 2.33 -8.76
C VAL A 124 7.80 3.72 -9.30
N LEU A 125 7.21 4.03 -10.45
CA LEU A 125 7.14 5.39 -10.98
C LEU A 125 5.79 6.00 -10.61
N THR A 126 5.80 7.10 -9.88
CA THR A 126 4.61 7.88 -9.57
C THR A 126 4.49 9.09 -10.50
N GLY A 127 3.28 9.54 -10.71
CA GLY A 127 3.03 10.68 -11.56
C GLY A 127 1.57 10.88 -11.88
N ALA A 128 1.29 11.61 -12.95
CA ALA A 128 -0.07 11.79 -13.43
C ALA A 128 -0.14 12.20 -14.91
N LEU A 129 -1.15 11.70 -15.59
CA LEU A 129 -1.60 12.24 -16.86
C LEU A 129 -2.50 13.45 -16.59
N ARG A 130 -2.28 14.54 -17.32
CA ARG A 130 -3.13 15.72 -17.35
C ARG A 130 -3.55 15.98 -18.78
N CYS A 131 -4.84 16.16 -19.03
CA CYS A 131 -5.42 16.56 -20.31
C CYS A 131 -6.73 17.31 -20.01
N PRO A 132 -7.04 18.42 -20.73
CA PRO A 132 -8.33 19.09 -20.61
C PRO A 132 -9.52 18.19 -20.99
N ASP A 133 -9.29 17.26 -21.92
CA ASP A 133 -10.26 16.24 -22.29
C ASP A 133 -10.16 15.06 -21.30
N GLU A 134 -11.09 14.99 -20.35
CA GLU A 134 -11.15 13.92 -19.36
C GLU A 134 -11.43 12.53 -19.96
N SER A 135 -11.94 12.44 -21.18
CA SER A 135 -12.16 11.17 -21.87
C SER A 135 -10.86 10.56 -22.43
N TYR A 136 -9.79 11.36 -22.50
CA TYR A 136 -8.53 10.91 -23.05
C TYR A 136 -7.86 9.86 -22.16
N VAL A 137 -7.34 8.81 -22.80
CA VAL A 137 -6.56 7.74 -22.17
C VAL A 137 -5.23 7.62 -22.90
N ALA A 138 -4.14 7.90 -22.21
CA ALA A 138 -2.81 7.67 -22.76
C ALA A 138 -2.48 6.16 -22.75
N GLU A 139 -1.90 5.68 -23.85
CA GLU A 139 -1.37 4.31 -23.95
C GLU A 139 0.15 4.37 -23.94
N VAL A 140 0.75 3.74 -22.94
CA VAL A 140 2.20 3.76 -22.70
C VAL A 140 2.73 2.35 -22.51
N THR A 141 3.79 2.00 -23.25
CA THR A 141 4.54 0.78 -22.99
C THR A 141 5.75 1.12 -22.14
N PHE A 142 5.86 0.49 -20.96
CA PHE A 142 7.06 0.55 -20.14
C PHE A 142 7.93 -0.68 -20.39
N SER A 143 9.23 -0.43 -20.46
CA SER A 143 10.24 -1.47 -20.66
C SER A 143 11.28 -1.40 -19.54
N ILE A 144 11.81 -2.57 -19.15
CA ILE A 144 12.96 -2.68 -18.26
C ILE A 144 14.08 -3.36 -19.02
N ASP A 145 15.27 -2.78 -18.99
CA ASP A 145 16.49 -3.29 -19.63
C ASP A 145 16.28 -3.60 -21.12
N GLY A 146 15.49 -2.75 -21.80
CA GLY A 146 15.16 -2.89 -23.21
C GLY A 146 14.07 -3.92 -23.52
N GLN A 147 13.51 -4.61 -22.52
CA GLN A 147 12.43 -5.58 -22.72
C GLN A 147 11.08 -4.95 -22.32
N PRO A 148 10.08 -4.96 -23.21
CA PRO A 148 8.73 -4.52 -22.88
C PRO A 148 8.17 -5.35 -21.71
N VAL A 149 7.66 -4.66 -20.68
CA VAL A 149 7.11 -5.29 -19.48
C VAL A 149 5.60 -5.18 -19.44
N GLU A 150 5.08 -3.98 -19.70
CA GLU A 150 3.66 -3.70 -19.57
C GLU A 150 3.24 -2.57 -20.52
N ARG A 151 2.08 -2.74 -21.19
CA ARG A 151 1.37 -1.67 -21.85
C ARG A 151 0.20 -1.24 -20.98
N VAL A 152 0.28 -0.01 -20.46
CA VAL A 152 -0.69 0.55 -19.52
C VAL A 152 -1.62 1.54 -20.21
N LYS A 153 -2.82 1.64 -19.69
CA LYS A 153 -3.79 2.69 -20.01
C LYS A 153 -3.87 3.66 -18.85
N LEU A 154 -3.57 4.92 -19.10
CA LEU A 154 -3.54 5.99 -18.12
C LEU A 154 -4.67 6.99 -18.43
N PRO A 155 -5.82 6.93 -17.72
CA PRO A 155 -6.92 7.86 -17.95
C PRO A 155 -6.59 9.26 -17.41
N ALA A 156 -7.04 10.30 -18.13
CA ALA A 156 -6.95 11.69 -17.71
C ALA A 156 -7.99 12.04 -16.63
N LEU A 157 -9.14 11.34 -16.63
CA LEU A 157 -10.23 11.58 -15.68
C LEU A 157 -9.74 11.47 -14.25
N TYR A 158 -9.91 12.54 -13.48
CA TYR A 158 -9.42 12.65 -12.10
C TYR A 158 -9.85 11.48 -11.20
N ARG A 159 -11.09 11.00 -11.32
CA ARG A 159 -11.64 9.92 -10.47
C ARG A 159 -11.06 8.55 -10.76
N THR A 160 -10.51 8.32 -11.94
CA THR A 160 -9.99 7.01 -12.37
C THR A 160 -8.51 7.04 -12.71
N ARG A 161 -7.86 8.22 -12.67
CA ARG A 161 -6.43 8.32 -12.95
C ARG A 161 -5.60 7.57 -11.93
N ARG A 162 -4.54 6.98 -12.41
CA ARG A 162 -3.55 6.31 -11.58
C ARG A 162 -2.50 7.31 -11.12
N HIS A 163 -2.01 7.14 -9.89
CA HIS A 163 -0.86 7.86 -9.35
C HIS A 163 0.44 7.07 -9.53
N GLU A 164 0.35 5.75 -9.51
CA GLU A 164 1.42 4.85 -9.93
C GLU A 164 1.30 4.65 -11.44
N LEU A 165 2.22 5.24 -12.19
CA LEU A 165 2.25 5.11 -13.64
C LEU A 165 2.71 3.72 -14.06
N PHE A 166 3.71 3.20 -13.34
CA PHE A 166 4.31 1.90 -13.58
C PHE A 166 4.92 1.35 -12.30
N TRP A 167 4.92 0.03 -12.14
CA TRP A 167 5.66 -0.67 -11.09
C TRP A 167 6.16 -2.02 -11.57
N ARG A 168 7.32 -2.44 -11.04
CA ARG A 168 7.82 -3.79 -11.21
C ARG A 168 8.57 -4.21 -9.96
N TYR A 169 8.34 -5.43 -9.53
CA TYR A 169 8.95 -6.04 -8.36
C TYR A 169 9.60 -7.36 -8.74
N ARG A 170 10.42 -7.91 -7.83
CA ARG A 170 11.09 -9.20 -7.98
C ARG A 170 12.02 -9.25 -9.20
N LEU A 171 12.69 -8.14 -9.47
CA LEU A 171 13.79 -8.08 -10.43
C LEU A 171 15.02 -8.74 -9.81
N PRO A 172 15.99 -9.23 -10.63
CA PRO A 172 17.32 -9.53 -10.14
C PRO A 172 17.91 -8.33 -9.40
N SER A 173 18.72 -8.56 -8.36
CA SER A 173 19.37 -7.46 -7.67
C SER A 173 20.45 -6.83 -8.56
N GLY A 174 20.44 -5.51 -8.69
CA GLY A 174 21.42 -4.77 -9.46
C GLY A 174 20.84 -3.59 -10.23
N PRO A 175 21.67 -3.02 -11.16
CA PRO A 175 21.29 -1.88 -11.96
C PRO A 175 20.25 -2.24 -13.03
N HIS A 176 19.25 -1.39 -13.16
CA HIS A 176 18.16 -1.51 -14.14
C HIS A 176 17.88 -0.17 -14.81
N ARG A 177 17.25 -0.24 -15.99
CA ARG A 177 16.84 0.91 -16.80
C ARG A 177 15.37 0.83 -17.16
N ILE A 178 14.59 1.82 -16.78
CA ILE A 178 13.21 1.99 -17.23
C ILE A 178 13.19 2.93 -18.43
N THR A 179 12.52 2.52 -19.49
CA THR A 179 12.15 3.36 -20.63
C THR A 179 10.65 3.29 -20.87
N ALA A 180 10.10 4.31 -21.53
CA ALA A 180 8.67 4.34 -21.83
C ALA A 180 8.42 4.90 -23.22
N GLU A 181 7.50 4.26 -23.93
CA GLU A 181 6.99 4.70 -25.23
C GLU A 181 5.53 5.10 -25.11
N TRP A 182 5.22 6.36 -25.40
CA TRP A 182 3.85 6.87 -25.42
C TRP A 182 3.27 6.79 -26.83
N HIS A 183 2.33 5.88 -27.07
CA HIS A 183 1.85 5.52 -28.40
C HIS A 183 0.87 6.51 -29.03
N ASN A 184 0.11 7.26 -28.23
CA ASN A 184 -0.90 8.19 -28.68
C ASN A 184 -0.78 9.58 -28.08
N PRO A 185 0.41 10.24 -28.14
CA PRO A 185 0.62 11.53 -27.52
C PRO A 185 -0.29 12.61 -28.12
N ARG A 186 -0.73 13.55 -27.28
CA ARG A 186 -1.53 14.73 -27.68
C ARG A 186 -0.79 16.00 -27.27
N LYS A 187 -0.93 17.06 -28.06
CA LYS A 187 -0.28 18.36 -27.80
C LYS A 187 -0.78 19.04 -26.52
N ASP A 188 -2.06 18.81 -26.16
CA ASP A 188 -2.72 19.34 -24.96
C ASP A 188 -2.67 18.40 -23.77
N ALA A 189 -2.02 17.25 -23.90
CA ALA A 189 -1.82 16.29 -22.83
C ALA A 189 -0.38 16.32 -22.29
N SER A 190 -0.23 16.14 -20.99
CA SER A 190 1.06 16.08 -20.31
C SER A 190 1.11 14.88 -19.36
N LEU A 191 2.03 13.98 -19.59
CA LEU A 191 2.31 12.86 -18.72
C LEU A 191 3.56 13.19 -17.90
N GLN A 192 3.36 13.51 -16.61
CA GLN A 192 4.40 13.94 -15.68
C GLN A 192 4.82 12.77 -14.79
N ILE A 193 6.12 12.51 -14.72
CA ILE A 193 6.72 11.64 -13.72
C ILE A 193 7.07 12.51 -12.51
N ARG A 194 6.65 12.07 -11.32
CA ARG A 194 6.90 12.80 -10.07
C ARG A 194 8.05 12.20 -9.30
N ASP A 195 7.92 10.96 -8.89
CA ASP A 195 8.93 10.28 -8.07
C ASP A 195 9.24 8.89 -8.63
N LEU A 196 10.46 8.44 -8.39
CA LEU A 196 10.87 7.05 -8.45
C LEU A 196 11.05 6.54 -7.02
N LEU A 197 10.38 5.42 -6.69
CA LEU A 197 10.68 4.63 -5.50
C LEU A 197 11.45 3.38 -5.92
N VAL A 198 12.53 3.08 -5.21
CA VAL A 198 13.35 1.90 -5.44
C VAL A 198 13.23 0.96 -4.25
N TYR A 199 13.23 -0.33 -4.52
CA TYR A 199 13.15 -1.39 -3.52
C TYR A 199 14.41 -2.24 -3.51
N GLY A 200 14.90 -2.53 -2.31
CA GLY A 200 15.95 -3.52 -2.05
C GLY A 200 15.40 -4.72 -1.28
N SER A 201 16.20 -5.78 -1.16
CA SER A 201 15.87 -6.99 -0.42
C SER A 201 16.13 -6.89 1.08
N THR A 202 16.83 -5.86 1.52
CA THR A 202 17.21 -5.64 2.93
C THR A 202 16.85 -4.23 3.38
N PRO A 203 16.51 -4.04 4.66
CA PRO A 203 16.25 -2.71 5.21
C PRO A 203 17.51 -1.85 5.19
N GLN A 204 17.36 -0.56 4.92
CA GLN A 204 18.43 0.41 5.14
C GLN A 204 18.35 0.91 6.58
N ALA A 205 19.48 0.87 7.30
CA ALA A 205 19.58 1.51 8.60
C ALA A 205 19.25 3.01 8.49
N ALA A 206 18.53 3.53 9.48
CA ALA A 206 18.39 4.97 9.62
C ALA A 206 19.80 5.54 9.84
N GLY A 207 20.26 6.39 8.94
CA GLY A 207 21.49 7.14 9.16
C GLY A 207 21.34 8.00 10.42
N ASN A 208 22.38 8.06 11.21
CA ASN A 208 22.51 8.97 12.36
C ASN A 208 22.46 10.43 11.89
#